data_6733a8efb19941d47a49f5e9918d6c4c
#
_entry.id   6733a8efb19941d47a49f5e9918d6c4c
#
_cell.length_a   1.000
_cell.length_b   1.000
_cell.length_c   1.000
_cell.angle_alpha   90.00
_cell.angle_beta   90.00
_cell.angle_gamma   90.00
#
_symmetry.space_group_name_H-M   'P 1'
#
loop_
_entity.id
_entity.type
_entity.pdbx_description
1 polymer ?
#
loop_
_entity_poly.entity_id
_entity_poly.type
_entity_poly.pdbx_seq_one_letter_code
_entity_poly.pdbx_strand_id
1 'polypeptide(L)'
;MQTVLITGCSSGFGLETARLFLARGWQVVATMRTPREDLLPPSERLRVLALDVADPRSIERAVAEAGTVDALVNNAGLGAAAPFECMPMDTVRTLFETNAFGTMALSQALLPQFRQRRSGAIVNVTSSVTLKSLPLLAAYRASKAAVNAFSESLAEEMAQFGVRVRLVLPGRAPGTRFGENARPHMAGFDHEAYAGFMERFVAGVQAGGPITEARDVAEAVWRAVTDPAAPMRLPAGADALAWAAEAA
;
A
#
# COMPACT_ATOMS: atom_id res chain seq x y z
N MET A 1 -7.54 -16.10 -18.50
CA MET A 1 -6.70 -14.85 -18.34
C MET A 1 -6.85 -14.43 -16.89
N GLN A 2 -5.77 -14.08 -16.22
CA GLN A 2 -5.80 -13.71 -14.79
C GLN A 2 -6.16 -12.25 -14.61
N THR A 3 -6.91 -11.93 -13.54
CA THR A 3 -7.38 -10.59 -13.20
C THR A 3 -6.77 -10.13 -11.88
N VAL A 4 -6.21 -8.92 -11.86
CA VAL A 4 -5.74 -8.25 -10.65
C VAL A 4 -6.58 -7.01 -10.35
N LEU A 5 -7.02 -6.86 -9.08
CA LEU A 5 -7.59 -5.63 -8.56
C LEU A 5 -6.53 -4.87 -7.77
N ILE A 6 -6.29 -3.61 -8.13
CA ILE A 6 -5.26 -2.77 -7.52
C ILE A 6 -5.89 -1.50 -6.99
N THR A 7 -5.63 -1.16 -5.72
CA THR A 7 -6.13 0.07 -5.12
C THR A 7 -5.12 1.21 -5.19
N GLY A 8 -5.61 2.46 -5.33
CA GLY A 8 -4.76 3.65 -5.33
C GLY A 8 -3.96 3.85 -6.62
N CYS A 9 -4.57 3.57 -7.78
CA CYS A 9 -3.93 3.66 -9.10
C CYS A 9 -3.87 5.07 -9.69
N SER A 10 -4.25 6.12 -8.96
CA SER A 10 -4.20 7.50 -9.48
C SER A 10 -2.78 8.08 -9.61
N SER A 11 -1.78 7.47 -9.00
CA SER A 11 -0.37 7.89 -9.06
C SER A 11 0.57 6.85 -8.43
N GLY A 12 1.88 7.08 -8.54
CA GLY A 12 2.91 6.35 -7.79
C GLY A 12 2.89 4.84 -7.97
N PHE A 13 3.02 4.10 -6.87
CA PHE A 13 3.17 2.65 -6.89
C PHE A 13 1.99 1.91 -7.53
N GLY A 14 0.76 2.31 -7.21
CA GLY A 14 -0.44 1.66 -7.78
C GLY A 14 -0.55 1.85 -9.28
N LEU A 15 -0.24 3.05 -9.77
CA LEU A 15 -0.24 3.35 -11.21
C LEU A 15 0.82 2.52 -11.94
N GLU A 16 2.04 2.47 -11.41
CA GLU A 16 3.12 1.71 -12.05
C GLU A 16 2.87 0.20 -11.98
N THR A 17 2.32 -0.29 -10.87
CA THR A 17 1.88 -1.69 -10.74
C THR A 17 0.83 -2.04 -11.79
N ALA A 18 -0.18 -1.18 -11.99
CA ALA A 18 -1.21 -1.38 -13.01
C ALA A 18 -0.62 -1.44 -14.43
N ARG A 19 0.33 -0.53 -14.74
CA ARG A 19 1.07 -0.55 -16.02
C ARG A 19 1.81 -1.86 -16.24
N LEU A 20 2.52 -2.32 -15.20
CA LEU A 20 3.31 -3.54 -15.28
C LEU A 20 2.44 -4.78 -15.52
N PHE A 21 1.33 -4.92 -14.79
CA PHE A 21 0.41 -6.05 -14.96
C PHE A 21 -0.25 -6.04 -16.35
N LEU A 22 -0.65 -4.88 -16.87
CA LEU A 22 -1.16 -4.72 -18.23
C LEU A 22 -0.12 -5.15 -19.28
N ALA A 23 1.11 -4.68 -19.14
CA ALA A 23 2.21 -5.03 -20.04
C ALA A 23 2.51 -6.53 -20.03
N ARG A 24 2.30 -7.20 -18.89
CA ARG A 24 2.49 -8.65 -18.71
C ARG A 24 1.24 -9.48 -19.02
N GLY A 25 0.22 -8.89 -19.62
CA GLY A 25 -0.91 -9.61 -20.21
C GLY A 25 -2.05 -9.93 -19.25
N TRP A 26 -2.07 -9.36 -18.04
CA TRP A 26 -3.18 -9.52 -17.11
C TRP A 26 -4.36 -8.61 -17.45
N GLN A 27 -5.55 -9.00 -17.02
CA GLN A 27 -6.66 -8.07 -16.86
C GLN A 27 -6.43 -7.25 -15.59
N VAL A 28 -6.57 -5.93 -15.69
CA VAL A 28 -6.33 -5.01 -14.58
C VAL A 28 -7.62 -4.25 -14.26
N VAL A 29 -8.05 -4.36 -13.02
CA VAL A 29 -9.06 -3.50 -12.41
C VAL A 29 -8.30 -2.45 -11.58
N ALA A 30 -8.02 -1.30 -12.20
CA ALA A 30 -7.35 -0.18 -11.55
C ALA A 30 -8.37 0.65 -10.79
N THR A 31 -8.19 0.87 -9.49
CA THR A 31 -9.17 1.60 -8.70
C THR A 31 -8.60 2.86 -8.08
N MET A 32 -9.41 3.90 -8.00
CA MET A 32 -9.10 5.19 -7.42
C MET A 32 -10.38 5.92 -7.00
N ARG A 33 -10.30 6.88 -6.09
CA ARG A 33 -11.49 7.62 -5.60
C ARG A 33 -12.25 8.33 -6.71
N THR A 34 -11.52 8.99 -7.61
CA THR A 34 -12.07 9.63 -8.80
C THR A 34 -11.45 8.97 -10.03
N PRO A 35 -12.22 8.16 -10.79
CA PRO A 35 -11.74 7.47 -11.98
C PRO A 35 -11.14 8.42 -13.02
N ARG A 36 -9.98 8.04 -13.55
CA ARG A 36 -9.26 8.76 -14.62
C ARG A 36 -8.72 7.75 -15.61
N GLU A 37 -9.37 7.66 -16.76
CA GLU A 37 -9.00 6.70 -17.81
C GLU A 37 -7.74 7.13 -18.59
N ASP A 38 -7.38 8.41 -18.53
CA ASP A 38 -6.24 9.00 -19.21
C ASP A 38 -4.86 8.62 -18.59
N LEU A 39 -4.83 8.03 -17.39
CA LEU A 39 -3.59 7.69 -16.67
C LEU A 39 -2.91 6.41 -17.17
N LEU A 40 -3.66 5.52 -17.77
CA LEU A 40 -3.20 4.22 -18.25
C LEU A 40 -3.46 4.09 -19.75
N PRO A 41 -2.62 3.33 -20.48
CA PRO A 41 -2.85 3.14 -21.92
C PRO A 41 -4.20 2.45 -22.15
N PRO A 42 -4.95 2.85 -23.19
CA PRO A 42 -6.19 2.19 -23.56
C PRO A 42 -5.95 0.69 -23.82
N SER A 43 -6.80 -0.15 -23.23
CA SER A 43 -6.71 -1.60 -23.38
C SER A 43 -8.04 -2.27 -23.05
N GLU A 44 -8.43 -3.28 -23.84
CA GLU A 44 -9.58 -4.14 -23.52
C GLU A 44 -9.39 -4.93 -22.21
N ARG A 45 -8.15 -5.02 -21.73
CA ARG A 45 -7.79 -5.67 -20.46
C ARG A 45 -7.77 -4.72 -19.27
N LEU A 46 -8.11 -3.43 -19.47
CA LEU A 46 -8.15 -2.42 -18.42
C LEU A 46 -9.59 -2.03 -18.10
N ARG A 47 -9.90 -2.02 -16.82
CA ARG A 47 -11.09 -1.34 -16.29
C ARG A 47 -10.65 -0.39 -15.19
N VAL A 48 -11.20 0.81 -15.19
CA VAL A 48 -10.95 1.83 -14.18
C VAL A 48 -12.24 2.02 -13.37
N LEU A 49 -12.19 1.72 -12.07
CA LEU A 49 -13.36 1.78 -11.19
C LEU A 49 -13.17 2.80 -10.07
N ALA A 50 -14.29 3.37 -9.62
CA ALA A 50 -14.31 4.19 -8.42
C ALA A 50 -14.19 3.32 -7.17
N LEU A 51 -13.24 3.65 -6.29
CA LEU A 51 -13.10 3.01 -4.98
C LEU A 51 -12.51 3.98 -3.96
N ASP A 52 -13.28 4.24 -2.91
CA ASP A 52 -12.78 4.74 -1.63
C ASP A 52 -12.72 3.57 -0.65
N VAL A 53 -11.51 3.22 -0.23
CA VAL A 53 -11.28 2.09 0.68
C VAL A 53 -11.79 2.35 2.10
N ALA A 54 -12.08 3.60 2.46
CA ALA A 54 -12.69 3.97 3.73
C ALA A 54 -14.24 3.97 3.72
N ASP A 55 -14.86 3.73 2.56
CA ASP A 55 -16.32 3.65 2.43
C ASP A 55 -16.77 2.21 2.13
N PRO A 56 -17.46 1.53 3.08
CA PRO A 56 -17.94 0.17 2.88
C PRO A 56 -18.82 -0.01 1.65
N ARG A 57 -19.68 0.97 1.33
CA ARG A 57 -20.55 0.91 0.15
C ARG A 57 -19.75 1.04 -1.16
N SER A 58 -18.66 1.80 -1.12
CA SER A 58 -17.73 1.90 -2.25
C SER A 58 -17.01 0.57 -2.49
N ILE A 59 -16.61 -0.10 -1.41
CA ILE A 59 -15.99 -1.45 -1.49
C ILE A 59 -16.98 -2.46 -2.09
N GLU A 60 -18.21 -2.52 -1.57
CA GLU A 60 -19.25 -3.43 -2.09
C GLU A 60 -19.48 -3.25 -3.59
N ARG A 61 -19.66 -2.00 -4.05
CA ARG A 61 -19.83 -1.70 -5.48
C ARG A 61 -18.63 -2.12 -6.32
N ALA A 62 -17.42 -1.73 -5.89
CA ALA A 62 -16.20 -2.03 -6.63
C ALA A 62 -15.94 -3.55 -6.73
N VAL A 63 -16.21 -4.31 -5.68
CA VAL A 63 -16.08 -5.78 -5.70
C VAL A 63 -17.11 -6.43 -6.62
N ALA A 64 -18.36 -5.96 -6.59
CA ALA A 64 -19.42 -6.45 -7.48
C ALA A 64 -19.08 -6.17 -8.95
N GLU A 65 -18.63 -4.95 -9.27
CA GLU A 65 -18.22 -4.56 -10.62
C GLU A 65 -16.94 -5.27 -11.07
N ALA A 66 -15.98 -5.50 -10.17
CA ALA A 66 -14.75 -6.20 -10.50
C ALA A 66 -14.99 -7.64 -10.97
N GLY A 67 -15.99 -8.30 -10.41
CA GLY A 67 -16.31 -9.70 -10.73
C GLY A 67 -15.24 -10.65 -10.20
N THR A 68 -14.83 -11.62 -11.03
CA THR A 68 -13.81 -12.59 -10.62
C THR A 68 -12.41 -11.97 -10.62
N VAL A 69 -11.75 -12.03 -9.48
CA VAL A 69 -10.41 -11.49 -9.23
C VAL A 69 -9.47 -12.64 -8.81
N ASP A 70 -8.28 -12.72 -9.39
CA ASP A 70 -7.26 -13.73 -9.05
C ASP A 70 -6.22 -13.19 -8.07
N ALA A 71 -5.99 -11.88 -8.09
CA ALA A 71 -5.11 -11.21 -7.16
C ALA A 71 -5.66 -9.87 -6.70
N LEU A 72 -5.51 -9.57 -5.40
CA LEU A 72 -5.78 -8.28 -4.78
C LEU A 72 -4.48 -7.61 -4.41
N VAL A 73 -4.31 -6.34 -4.81
CA VAL A 73 -3.21 -5.48 -4.37
C VAL A 73 -3.78 -4.30 -3.59
N ASN A 74 -3.69 -4.36 -2.27
CA ASN A 74 -4.03 -3.27 -1.37
C ASN A 74 -2.84 -2.29 -1.32
N ASN A 75 -2.88 -1.28 -2.19
CA ASN A 75 -1.83 -0.27 -2.30
C ASN A 75 -2.31 1.13 -1.85
N ALA A 76 -3.61 1.42 -1.88
CA ALA A 76 -4.12 2.69 -1.38
C ALA A 76 -3.62 2.96 0.04
N GLY A 77 -3.15 4.18 0.27
CA GLY A 77 -2.61 4.54 1.57
C GLY A 77 -2.39 6.03 1.72
N LEU A 78 -2.35 6.45 2.97
CA LEU A 78 -2.19 7.82 3.41
C LEU A 78 -0.99 7.92 4.33
N GLY A 79 -0.20 9.00 4.19
CA GLY A 79 0.90 9.35 5.09
C GLY A 79 0.55 10.54 5.99
N ALA A 80 1.19 10.61 7.14
CA ALA A 80 1.21 11.78 8.01
C ALA A 80 2.52 11.83 8.78
N ALA A 81 2.94 13.04 9.17
CA ALA A 81 4.11 13.26 10.02
C ALA A 81 3.85 14.40 11.00
N ALA A 82 4.07 14.15 12.28
CA ALA A 82 4.00 15.16 13.34
C ALA A 82 4.69 14.64 14.61
N PRO A 83 5.17 15.49 15.51
CA PRO A 83 5.30 15.12 16.91
C PRO A 83 3.93 14.59 17.39
N PHE A 84 3.91 13.44 18.07
CA PHE A 84 2.63 12.76 18.30
C PHE A 84 1.65 13.60 19.15
N GLU A 85 2.14 14.37 20.12
CA GLU A 85 1.29 15.27 20.91
C GLU A 85 0.64 16.39 20.10
N CYS A 86 1.23 16.75 18.94
CA CYS A 86 0.69 17.76 18.03
C CYS A 86 -0.25 17.14 16.96
N MET A 87 -0.35 15.81 16.88
CA MET A 87 -1.15 15.16 15.86
C MET A 87 -2.63 15.09 16.28
N PRO A 88 -3.55 15.69 15.51
CA PRO A 88 -4.98 15.54 15.80
C PRO A 88 -5.41 14.07 15.76
N MET A 89 -6.20 13.63 16.74
CA MET A 89 -6.71 12.25 16.77
C MET A 89 -7.58 11.89 15.56
N ASP A 90 -8.21 12.88 14.92
CA ASP A 90 -8.95 12.64 13.66
C ASP A 90 -8.02 12.29 12.50
N THR A 91 -6.80 12.86 12.47
CA THR A 91 -5.76 12.43 11.53
C THR A 91 -5.33 10.99 11.81
N VAL A 92 -5.16 10.61 13.08
CA VAL A 92 -4.85 9.23 13.46
C VAL A 92 -5.96 8.28 12.99
N ARG A 93 -7.23 8.61 13.25
CA ARG A 93 -8.38 7.81 12.78
C ARG A 93 -8.38 7.68 11.26
N THR A 94 -8.19 8.77 10.52
CA THR A 94 -8.14 8.77 9.05
C THR A 94 -7.01 7.87 8.52
N LEU A 95 -5.83 7.88 9.17
CA LEU A 95 -4.75 6.96 8.84
C LEU A 95 -5.15 5.50 9.00
N PHE A 96 -5.79 5.15 10.11
CA PHE A 96 -6.22 3.78 10.36
C PHE A 96 -7.37 3.35 9.45
N GLU A 97 -8.36 4.23 9.23
CA GLU A 97 -9.46 3.96 8.28
C GLU A 97 -8.93 3.64 6.88
N THR A 98 -8.00 4.45 6.37
CA THR A 98 -7.47 4.24 5.02
C THR A 98 -6.48 3.07 4.96
N ASN A 99 -5.46 3.07 5.85
CA ASN A 99 -4.33 2.16 5.72
C ASN A 99 -4.62 0.76 6.25
N ALA A 100 -5.36 0.66 7.37
CA ALA A 100 -5.62 -0.60 8.05
C ALA A 100 -7.03 -1.14 7.78
N PHE A 101 -8.07 -0.42 8.16
CA PHE A 101 -9.44 -0.92 8.03
C PHE A 101 -9.86 -1.09 6.57
N GLY A 102 -9.51 -0.15 5.68
CA GLY A 102 -9.76 -0.27 4.25
C GLY A 102 -9.10 -1.50 3.63
N THR A 103 -7.84 -1.78 4.00
CA THR A 103 -7.12 -2.99 3.58
C THR A 103 -7.81 -4.26 4.09
N MET A 104 -8.22 -4.28 5.36
CA MET A 104 -8.93 -5.42 5.96
C MET A 104 -10.30 -5.63 5.32
N ALA A 105 -11.08 -4.57 5.16
CA ALA A 105 -12.43 -4.65 4.61
C ALA A 105 -12.44 -5.14 3.15
N LEU A 106 -11.56 -4.61 2.30
CA LEU A 106 -11.48 -5.07 0.92
C LEU A 106 -10.96 -6.51 0.82
N SER A 107 -9.98 -6.88 1.66
CA SER A 107 -9.54 -8.27 1.75
C SER A 107 -10.70 -9.17 2.15
N GLN A 108 -11.44 -8.84 3.21
CA GLN A 108 -12.60 -9.59 3.71
C GLN A 108 -13.66 -9.79 2.61
N ALA A 109 -13.95 -8.75 1.83
CA ALA A 109 -14.94 -8.81 0.75
C ALA A 109 -14.56 -9.80 -0.37
N LEU A 110 -13.25 -10.00 -0.62
CA LEU A 110 -12.75 -10.91 -1.66
C LEU A 110 -12.42 -12.32 -1.16
N LEU A 111 -12.22 -12.52 0.15
CA LEU A 111 -11.89 -13.85 0.71
C LEU A 111 -12.88 -14.97 0.32
N PRO A 112 -14.22 -14.77 0.30
CA PRO A 112 -15.15 -15.83 -0.08
C PRO A 112 -14.88 -16.41 -1.47
N GLN A 113 -14.61 -15.56 -2.48
CA GLN A 113 -14.34 -16.03 -3.83
C GLN A 113 -12.98 -16.75 -3.94
N PHE A 114 -11.93 -16.27 -3.23
CA PHE A 114 -10.64 -16.94 -3.18
C PHE A 114 -10.74 -18.31 -2.50
N ARG A 115 -11.42 -18.38 -1.35
CA ARG A 115 -11.65 -19.62 -0.62
C ARG A 115 -12.42 -20.65 -1.44
N GLN A 116 -13.52 -20.24 -2.09
CA GLN A 116 -14.34 -21.12 -2.92
C GLN A 116 -13.56 -21.71 -4.10
N ARG A 117 -12.73 -20.90 -4.75
CA ARG A 117 -11.89 -21.32 -5.87
C ARG A 117 -10.60 -22.04 -5.43
N ARG A 118 -10.29 -22.04 -4.12
CA ARG A 118 -9.05 -22.56 -3.54
C ARG A 118 -7.81 -21.99 -4.25
N SER A 119 -7.87 -20.73 -4.63
CA SER A 119 -6.80 -20.05 -5.36
C SER A 119 -6.96 -18.53 -5.20
N GLY A 120 -5.85 -17.84 -5.01
CA GLY A 120 -5.79 -16.38 -4.95
C GLY A 120 -4.48 -15.87 -4.40
N ALA A 121 -4.25 -14.58 -4.58
CA ALA A 121 -3.14 -13.86 -3.96
C ALA A 121 -3.62 -12.51 -3.41
N ILE A 122 -3.23 -12.20 -2.18
CA ILE A 122 -3.44 -10.90 -1.55
C ILE A 122 -2.06 -10.30 -1.29
N VAL A 123 -1.81 -9.11 -1.81
CA VAL A 123 -0.58 -8.36 -1.57
C VAL A 123 -0.93 -7.04 -0.90
N ASN A 124 -0.42 -6.85 0.31
CA ASN A 124 -0.60 -5.62 1.07
C ASN A 124 0.66 -4.77 1.00
N VAL A 125 0.57 -3.58 0.40
CA VAL A 125 1.68 -2.62 0.32
C VAL A 125 1.71 -1.83 1.62
N THR A 126 2.71 -2.14 2.46
CA THR A 126 2.89 -1.48 3.76
C THR A 126 4.00 -0.42 3.70
N SER A 127 5.07 -0.58 4.43
CA SER A 127 6.23 0.32 4.38
C SER A 127 7.41 -0.25 5.17
N SER A 128 8.62 0.07 4.72
CA SER A 128 9.87 -0.19 5.46
C SER A 128 9.97 0.55 6.80
N VAL A 129 9.13 1.58 7.04
CA VAL A 129 9.03 2.23 8.36
C VAL A 129 8.62 1.26 9.48
N THR A 130 8.06 0.10 9.13
CA THR A 130 7.76 -0.95 10.11
C THR A 130 9.00 -1.70 10.59
N LEU A 131 10.08 -1.68 9.83
CA LEU A 131 11.37 -2.34 10.15
C LEU A 131 12.22 -1.50 11.10
N LYS A 132 12.10 -0.18 11.06
CA LYS A 132 12.94 0.76 11.82
C LYS A 132 12.09 1.84 12.48
N SER A 133 12.42 2.18 13.73
CA SER A 133 11.74 3.29 14.41
C SER A 133 12.19 4.62 13.83
N LEU A 134 11.23 5.39 13.34
CA LEU A 134 11.45 6.72 12.81
C LEU A 134 10.63 7.74 13.60
N PRO A 135 11.24 8.84 14.00
CA PRO A 135 10.53 9.92 14.67
C PRO A 135 9.47 10.55 13.75
N LEU A 136 8.50 11.24 14.34
CA LEU A 136 7.36 11.91 13.68
C LEU A 136 6.37 10.99 12.96
N LEU A 137 6.68 9.72 12.80
CA LEU A 137 5.87 8.75 12.05
C LEU A 137 5.11 7.76 12.94
N ALA A 138 4.94 8.06 14.25
CA ALA A 138 4.36 7.12 15.20
C ALA A 138 3.00 6.55 14.75
N ALA A 139 2.02 7.40 14.41
CA ALA A 139 0.70 6.98 13.97
C ALA A 139 0.73 6.28 12.60
N TYR A 140 1.49 6.82 11.64
CA TYR A 140 1.64 6.20 10.33
C TYR A 140 2.27 4.81 10.44
N ARG A 141 3.39 4.69 11.17
CA ARG A 141 4.05 3.40 11.42
C ARG A 141 3.12 2.40 12.10
N ALA A 142 2.36 2.84 13.11
CA ALA A 142 1.39 1.99 13.81
C ALA A 142 0.30 1.47 12.84
N SER A 143 -0.25 2.32 11.96
CA SER A 143 -1.24 1.88 10.96
C SER A 143 -0.68 0.84 9.98
N LYS A 144 0.57 0.98 9.54
CA LYS A 144 1.24 0.02 8.65
C LYS A 144 1.66 -1.26 9.38
N ALA A 145 2.07 -1.16 10.65
CA ALA A 145 2.37 -2.33 11.49
C ALA A 145 1.11 -3.17 11.78
N ALA A 146 -0.04 -2.53 11.96
CA ALA A 146 -1.33 -3.24 12.07
C ALA A 146 -1.63 -4.11 10.84
N VAL A 147 -1.34 -3.60 9.63
CA VAL A 147 -1.48 -4.36 8.39
C VAL A 147 -0.48 -5.53 8.33
N ASN A 148 0.75 -5.34 8.81
CA ASN A 148 1.72 -6.44 8.85
C ASN A 148 1.19 -7.60 9.72
N ALA A 149 0.80 -7.30 10.97
CA ALA A 149 0.27 -8.30 11.90
C ALA A 149 -1.00 -8.99 11.36
N PHE A 150 -1.93 -8.22 10.79
CA PHE A 150 -3.12 -8.75 10.12
C PHE A 150 -2.75 -9.71 9.00
N SER A 151 -1.83 -9.32 8.12
CA SER A 151 -1.44 -10.08 6.94
C SER A 151 -0.78 -11.42 7.30
N GLU A 152 0.04 -11.43 8.34
CA GLU A 152 0.72 -12.63 8.82
C GLU A 152 -0.28 -13.63 9.38
N SER A 153 -1.23 -13.20 10.22
CA SER A 153 -2.29 -14.07 10.72
C SER A 153 -3.20 -14.56 9.59
N LEU A 154 -3.60 -13.68 8.67
CA LEU A 154 -4.44 -14.04 7.53
C LEU A 154 -3.74 -15.05 6.59
N ALA A 155 -2.43 -14.98 6.45
CA ALA A 155 -1.68 -15.94 5.65
C ALA A 155 -1.82 -17.37 6.18
N GLU A 156 -1.74 -17.54 7.50
CA GLU A 156 -1.94 -18.85 8.16
C GLU A 156 -3.38 -19.36 7.98
N GLU A 157 -4.38 -18.48 8.16
CA GLU A 157 -5.79 -18.85 7.99
C GLU A 157 -6.09 -19.30 6.54
N MET A 158 -5.49 -18.62 5.56
CA MET A 158 -5.82 -18.80 4.15
C MET A 158 -4.97 -19.86 3.44
N ALA A 159 -3.87 -20.29 4.03
CA ALA A 159 -2.98 -21.31 3.47
C ALA A 159 -3.73 -22.64 3.15
N GLN A 160 -4.63 -23.09 4.01
CA GLN A 160 -5.44 -24.29 3.82
C GLN A 160 -6.35 -24.23 2.57
N PHE A 161 -6.61 -23.03 2.07
CA PHE A 161 -7.42 -22.78 0.87
C PHE A 161 -6.56 -22.47 -0.36
N GLY A 162 -5.23 -22.60 -0.28
CA GLY A 162 -4.32 -22.28 -1.38
C GLY A 162 -4.26 -20.79 -1.74
N VAL A 163 -4.66 -19.92 -0.82
CA VAL A 163 -4.60 -18.44 -1.00
C VAL A 163 -3.35 -17.92 -0.32
N ARG A 164 -2.56 -17.15 -1.07
CA ARG A 164 -1.32 -16.56 -0.57
C ARG A 164 -1.54 -15.14 -0.13
N VAL A 165 -0.99 -14.77 1.03
CA VAL A 165 -0.95 -13.40 1.51
C VAL A 165 0.51 -12.98 1.65
N ARG A 166 0.88 -11.81 1.13
CA ARG A 166 2.25 -11.29 1.14
C ARG A 166 2.26 -9.80 1.46
N LEU A 167 3.39 -9.34 1.96
CA LEU A 167 3.66 -7.95 2.29
C LEU A 167 4.74 -7.40 1.36
N VAL A 168 4.50 -6.26 0.74
CA VAL A 168 5.52 -5.47 0.06
C VAL A 168 5.81 -4.24 0.91
N LEU A 169 7.08 -4.02 1.21
CA LEU A 169 7.55 -2.96 2.12
C LEU A 169 8.39 -1.93 1.35
N PRO A 170 7.77 -0.92 0.73
CA PRO A 170 8.49 0.16 0.08
C PRO A 170 9.25 1.04 1.09
N GLY A 171 10.35 1.59 0.64
CA GLY A 171 11.07 2.63 1.32
C GLY A 171 10.61 4.03 0.96
N ARG A 172 11.53 4.99 1.01
CA ARG A 172 11.30 6.40 0.71
C ARG A 172 11.17 6.61 -0.81
N ALA A 173 10.04 7.18 -1.25
CA ALA A 173 9.72 7.36 -2.66
C ALA A 173 9.41 8.83 -3.01
N PRO A 174 10.42 9.72 -3.07
CA PRO A 174 10.22 11.14 -3.36
C PRO A 174 9.67 11.39 -4.76
N GLY A 175 9.85 10.48 -5.71
CA GLY A 175 9.29 10.55 -7.06
C GLY A 175 7.80 10.26 -7.15
N THR A 176 7.10 10.04 -6.03
CA THR A 176 5.66 9.81 -6.00
C THR A 176 4.92 10.99 -5.37
N ARG A 177 3.61 11.08 -5.58
CA ARG A 177 2.75 12.09 -4.94
C ARG A 177 2.44 11.80 -3.46
N PHE A 178 3.05 10.74 -2.88
CA PHE A 178 2.76 10.34 -1.50
C PHE A 178 3.08 11.46 -0.50
N GLY A 179 4.23 12.14 -0.64
CA GLY A 179 4.61 13.27 0.20
C GLY A 179 3.68 14.49 0.04
N GLU A 180 3.24 14.79 -1.18
CA GLU A 180 2.27 15.85 -1.44
C GLU A 180 0.93 15.54 -0.76
N ASN A 181 0.45 14.32 -0.90
CA ASN A 181 -0.81 13.86 -0.30
C ASN A 181 -0.74 13.80 1.23
N ALA A 182 0.45 13.65 1.81
CA ALA A 182 0.65 13.66 3.27
C ALA A 182 0.65 15.08 3.87
N ARG A 183 0.95 16.13 3.09
CA ARG A 183 1.06 17.50 3.60
C ARG A 183 -0.13 18.01 4.43
N PRO A 184 -1.40 17.79 4.02
CA PRO A 184 -2.56 18.21 4.82
C PRO A 184 -2.66 17.52 6.19
N HIS A 185 -1.92 16.44 6.38
CA HIS A 185 -1.91 15.60 7.57
C HIS A 185 -0.60 15.76 8.38
N MET A 186 0.16 16.82 8.10
CA MET A 186 1.35 17.18 8.86
C MET A 186 1.00 18.29 9.86
N ALA A 187 1.50 18.19 11.08
CA ALA A 187 1.23 19.15 12.16
C ALA A 187 2.46 19.36 13.05
N GLY A 188 2.46 20.43 13.85
CA GLY A 188 3.46 20.70 14.87
C GLY A 188 4.83 21.14 14.34
N PHE A 189 4.92 21.56 13.07
CA PHE A 189 6.16 22.08 12.47
C PHE A 189 6.57 23.44 13.01
N ASP A 190 5.62 24.17 13.56
CA ASP A 190 5.76 25.50 14.21
C ASP A 190 5.83 25.42 15.73
N HIS A 191 5.79 24.21 16.32
CA HIS A 191 5.81 24.05 17.76
C HIS A 191 7.22 24.22 18.32
N GLU A 192 7.43 25.25 19.15
CA GLU A 192 8.74 25.68 19.67
C GLU A 192 9.54 24.54 20.33
N ALA A 193 8.90 23.69 21.16
CA ALA A 193 9.55 22.58 21.83
C ALA A 193 10.14 21.53 20.87
N TYR A 194 9.66 21.48 19.61
CA TYR A 194 10.14 20.52 18.61
C TYR A 194 10.99 21.18 17.51
N ALA A 195 11.24 22.50 17.54
CA ALA A 195 11.93 23.21 16.46
C ALA A 195 13.26 22.54 16.05
N GLY A 196 14.18 22.36 16.99
CA GLY A 196 15.49 21.75 16.71
C GLY A 196 15.40 20.27 16.29
N PHE A 197 14.33 19.57 16.66
CA PHE A 197 14.09 18.22 16.23
C PHE A 197 13.56 18.18 14.79
N MET A 198 12.66 19.09 14.45
CA MET A 198 12.12 19.25 13.10
C MET A 198 13.19 19.66 12.10
N GLU A 199 14.10 20.60 12.49
CA GLU A 199 15.23 20.98 11.65
C GLU A 199 16.11 19.77 11.27
N ARG A 200 16.45 18.94 12.26
CA ARG A 200 17.24 17.71 12.00
C ARG A 200 16.51 16.71 11.12
N PHE A 201 15.19 16.56 11.30
CA PHE A 201 14.38 15.69 10.47
C PHE A 201 14.36 16.17 9.01
N VAL A 202 14.11 17.46 8.78
CA VAL A 202 14.11 18.07 7.45
C VAL A 202 15.48 17.95 6.79
N ALA A 203 16.55 18.25 7.54
CA ALA A 203 17.92 18.09 7.05
C ALA A 203 18.22 16.63 6.65
N GLY A 204 17.77 15.65 7.43
CA GLY A 204 17.90 14.23 7.11
C GLY A 204 17.16 13.82 5.84
N VAL A 205 15.97 14.39 5.60
CA VAL A 205 15.22 14.17 4.37
C VAL A 205 15.93 14.79 3.15
N GLN A 206 16.52 15.98 3.34
CA GLN A 206 17.24 16.72 2.29
C GLN A 206 18.61 16.12 1.97
N ALA A 207 19.28 15.51 2.93
CA ALA A 207 20.59 14.88 2.74
C ALA A 207 20.60 13.77 1.68
N GLY A 208 19.43 13.31 1.28
CA GLY A 208 19.30 12.29 0.24
C GLY A 208 19.58 10.87 0.77
N GLY A 209 20.09 10.01 -0.12
CA GLY A 209 20.37 8.61 0.16
C GLY A 209 19.60 7.67 -0.76
N PRO A 210 19.73 6.35 -0.57
CA PRO A 210 18.98 5.38 -1.34
C PRO A 210 17.47 5.64 -1.29
N ILE A 211 16.79 5.39 -2.38
CA ILE A 211 15.34 5.60 -2.54
C ILE A 211 14.69 4.33 -3.08
N THR A 212 13.37 4.32 -3.01
CA THR A 212 12.51 3.34 -3.68
C THR A 212 11.87 3.98 -4.90
N GLU A 213 12.05 3.39 -6.06
CA GLU A 213 11.35 3.79 -7.28
C GLU A 213 9.99 3.07 -7.38
N ALA A 214 9.04 3.68 -8.11
CA ALA A 214 7.73 3.07 -8.30
C ALA A 214 7.83 1.70 -9.00
N ARG A 215 8.83 1.52 -9.87
CA ARG A 215 9.09 0.26 -10.56
C ARG A 215 9.57 -0.84 -9.62
N ASP A 216 10.40 -0.53 -8.62
CA ASP A 216 10.86 -1.51 -7.63
C ASP A 216 9.67 -2.14 -6.91
N VAL A 217 8.70 -1.29 -6.54
CA VAL A 217 7.47 -1.75 -5.87
C VAL A 217 6.60 -2.58 -6.81
N ALA A 218 6.44 -2.13 -8.06
CA ALA A 218 5.65 -2.87 -9.05
C ALA A 218 6.24 -4.27 -9.32
N GLU A 219 7.57 -4.41 -9.42
CA GLU A 219 8.24 -5.69 -9.59
C GLU A 219 8.12 -6.58 -8.34
N ALA A 220 8.24 -6.00 -7.14
CA ALA A 220 8.04 -6.73 -5.89
C ALA A 220 6.59 -7.24 -5.75
N VAL A 221 5.60 -6.41 -6.12
CA VAL A 221 4.18 -6.82 -6.15
C VAL A 221 3.96 -7.93 -7.19
N TRP A 222 4.54 -7.79 -8.37
CA TRP A 222 4.47 -8.85 -9.39
C TRP A 222 5.01 -10.17 -8.85
N ARG A 223 6.21 -10.15 -8.25
CA ARG A 223 6.80 -11.34 -7.63
C ARG A 223 5.91 -11.91 -6.53
N ALA A 224 5.38 -11.06 -5.65
CA ALA A 224 4.48 -11.49 -4.57
C ALA A 224 3.21 -12.19 -5.08
N VAL A 225 2.68 -11.75 -6.22
CA VAL A 225 1.50 -12.35 -6.86
C VAL A 225 1.83 -13.64 -7.60
N THR A 226 2.95 -13.67 -8.36
CA THR A 226 3.20 -14.73 -9.34
C THR A 226 4.16 -15.83 -8.88
N ASP A 227 5.04 -15.54 -7.92
CA ASP A 227 6.01 -16.49 -7.39
C ASP A 227 5.48 -17.17 -6.11
N PRO A 228 5.11 -18.46 -6.15
CA PRO A 228 4.66 -19.18 -4.95
C PRO A 228 5.71 -19.24 -3.84
N ALA A 229 7.00 -19.17 -4.20
CA ALA A 229 8.14 -19.20 -3.27
C ALA A 229 8.51 -17.79 -2.73
N ALA A 230 7.78 -16.74 -3.12
CA ALA A 230 8.03 -15.41 -2.59
C ALA A 230 7.92 -15.41 -1.05
N PRO A 231 8.84 -14.75 -0.33
CA PRO A 231 8.79 -14.67 1.13
C PRO A 231 7.56 -13.87 1.60
N MET A 232 7.19 -14.04 2.88
CA MET A 232 6.06 -13.29 3.48
C MET A 232 6.25 -11.78 3.38
N ARG A 233 7.47 -11.28 3.58
CA ARG A 233 7.82 -9.86 3.51
C ARG A 233 8.81 -9.62 2.38
N LEU A 234 8.48 -8.71 1.46
CA LEU A 234 9.32 -8.30 0.33
C LEU A 234 9.67 -6.81 0.48
N PRO A 235 10.85 -6.49 1.01
CA PRO A 235 11.36 -5.12 0.93
C PRO A 235 11.52 -4.70 -0.54
N ALA A 236 11.10 -3.49 -0.89
CA ALA A 236 11.16 -2.98 -2.26
C ALA A 236 11.88 -1.63 -2.31
N GLY A 237 12.93 -1.56 -3.14
CA GLY A 237 13.82 -0.41 -3.25
C GLY A 237 15.10 -0.54 -2.41
N ALA A 238 16.12 0.21 -2.80
CA ALA A 238 17.45 0.09 -2.23
C ALA A 238 17.53 0.40 -0.73
N ASP A 239 16.78 1.41 -0.28
CA ASP A 239 16.70 1.80 1.13
C ASP A 239 15.92 0.77 1.97
N ALA A 240 14.83 0.22 1.43
CA ALA A 240 14.06 -0.82 2.12
C ALA A 240 14.86 -2.11 2.29
N LEU A 241 15.64 -2.50 1.28
CA LEU A 241 16.53 -3.66 1.33
C LEU A 241 17.63 -3.47 2.39
N ALA A 242 18.24 -2.27 2.44
CA ALA A 242 19.25 -1.95 3.45
C ALA A 242 18.67 -2.06 4.87
N TRP A 243 17.49 -1.49 5.12
CA TRP A 243 16.84 -1.56 6.45
C TRP A 243 16.39 -2.97 6.82
N ALA A 244 15.99 -3.78 5.84
CA ALA A 244 15.67 -5.18 6.11
C ALA A 244 16.88 -5.99 6.52
N ALA A 245 18.06 -5.71 5.93
CA ALA A 245 19.31 -6.34 6.32
C ALA A 245 19.80 -5.90 7.71
N GLU A 246 19.52 -4.66 8.13
CA GLU A 246 19.82 -4.17 9.50
C GLU A 246 18.90 -4.80 10.56
N ALA A 247 17.69 -5.23 10.20
CA ALA A 247 16.67 -5.74 11.11
C ALA A 247 16.64 -7.27 11.23
N ALA A 248 17.42 -7.99 10.41
CA ALA A 248 17.55 -9.44 10.40
C ALA A 248 18.53 -9.93 11.46
#